data_94c9ece517a058f5ab07f2f127992bd6
#
_entry.id   94c9ece517a058f5ab07f2f127992bd6
#
_cell.length_a   1.000
_cell.length_b   1.000
_cell.length_c   1.000
_cell.angle_alpha   90.00
_cell.angle_beta   90.00
_cell.angle_gamma   90.00
#
_symmetry.space_group_name_H-M   'P 1'
#
loop_
_entity.id
_entity.type
_entity.pdbx_description
1 polymer ?
#
loop_
_entity_poly.entity_id
_entity_poly.type
_entity_poly.pdbx_seq_one_letter_code
_entity_poly.pdbx_strand_id
1 'polypeptide(L)'
;MKRILMCAISALVGMVGLSVAFADDENMQHGNHHQGMSMMDTRISLELSPEMKRHQLSNMREHVEAIRSIVGLISESRFDDASKIAHAKLGLTPEMRRMCSMFNNERFMALGLAFHKSGDELGDALQAKEVNASLRALDRTMQYCVECHATYRQ
;
A
#
# COMPACT_ATOMS: atom_id res chain seq x y z
N MET A 1 -4.77 -51.25 36.65
CA MET A 1 -5.60 -51.22 37.88
C MET A 1 -5.85 -49.80 38.27
N LYS A 2 -7.16 -49.43 38.46
CA LYS A 2 -7.71 -48.30 39.24
C LYS A 2 -7.47 -46.91 38.65
N ARG A 3 -8.42 -45.98 38.58
CA ARG A 3 -9.89 -45.96 38.80
C ARG A 3 -10.47 -44.76 38.07
N ILE A 4 -11.60 -44.98 37.49
CA ILE A 4 -12.54 -43.97 36.97
C ILE A 4 -13.02 -43.09 38.14
N LEU A 5 -13.07 -41.78 37.96
CA LEU A 5 -13.91 -40.91 38.76
C LEU A 5 -14.71 -39.99 37.84
N MET A 6 -15.95 -40.41 37.62
CA MET A 6 -17.00 -39.58 37.07
C MET A 6 -17.43 -38.53 38.14
N CYS A 7 -17.45 -37.27 37.81
CA CYS A 7 -18.28 -36.32 38.50
C CYS A 7 -19.22 -35.66 37.48
N ALA A 8 -20.43 -36.13 37.55
CA ALA A 8 -21.60 -35.50 36.95
C ALA A 8 -21.98 -34.30 37.86
N ILE A 9 -22.08 -33.10 37.28
CA ILE A 9 -22.83 -32.01 37.89
C ILE A 9 -23.84 -31.56 36.90
N SER A 10 -25.10 -31.77 37.30
CA SER A 10 -26.33 -31.41 36.61
C SER A 10 -26.62 -29.92 36.71
N ALA A 11 -27.08 -29.41 35.61
CA ALA A 11 -28.21 -28.47 35.40
C ALA A 11 -28.35 -27.25 36.27
N LEU A 12 -28.56 -26.13 35.63
CA LEU A 12 -29.84 -25.40 35.76
C LEU A 12 -29.95 -24.40 34.58
N VAL A 13 -30.93 -24.68 33.74
CA VAL A 13 -31.42 -23.82 32.69
C VAL A 13 -32.10 -22.62 33.31
N GLY A 14 -31.55 -21.43 33.15
CA GLY A 14 -32.21 -20.16 33.43
C GLY A 14 -32.42 -19.45 32.09
N MET A 15 -33.60 -19.63 31.49
CA MET A 15 -34.07 -18.79 30.40
C MET A 15 -34.40 -17.39 30.96
N VAL A 16 -33.51 -16.45 30.72
CA VAL A 16 -33.84 -15.02 30.81
C VAL A 16 -34.08 -14.54 29.38
N GLY A 17 -35.33 -14.42 29.02
CA GLY A 17 -35.76 -13.79 27.78
C GLY A 17 -35.40 -12.33 27.79
N LEU A 18 -34.40 -11.94 27.04
CA LEU A 18 -34.09 -10.53 26.74
C LEU A 18 -34.89 -10.16 25.49
N SER A 19 -36.05 -9.53 25.67
CA SER A 19 -36.78 -8.90 24.57
C SER A 19 -35.96 -7.68 24.11
N VAL A 20 -35.28 -7.80 22.99
CA VAL A 20 -34.70 -6.65 22.31
C VAL A 20 -35.82 -5.97 21.54
N ALA A 21 -36.29 -4.85 22.03
CA ALA A 21 -37.16 -3.95 21.26
C ALA A 21 -36.29 -3.31 20.16
N PHE A 22 -36.56 -3.70 18.91
CA PHE A 22 -36.07 -2.94 17.76
C PHE A 22 -36.88 -1.66 17.69
N ALA A 23 -36.28 -0.55 18.07
CA ALA A 23 -36.82 0.75 17.74
C ALA A 23 -36.48 1.01 16.26
N ASP A 24 -37.49 1.03 15.40
CA ASP A 24 -37.39 1.60 14.06
C ASP A 24 -37.13 3.10 14.21
N ASP A 25 -35.87 3.50 14.06
CA ASP A 25 -35.52 4.91 13.90
C ASP A 25 -35.30 5.19 12.40
N GLU A 26 -36.38 5.22 11.67
CA GLU A 26 -36.44 5.84 10.35
C GLU A 26 -36.38 7.35 10.53
N ASN A 27 -35.21 7.91 10.63
CA ASN A 27 -34.88 9.24 10.11
C ASN A 27 -33.40 9.62 10.33
N MET A 28 -32.47 8.87 9.79
CA MET A 28 -31.15 9.45 9.54
C MET A 28 -31.21 10.25 8.24
N GLN A 29 -31.71 11.48 8.36
CA GLN A 29 -31.31 12.53 7.42
C GLN A 29 -29.77 12.57 7.41
N HIS A 30 -29.16 11.97 6.39
CA HIS A 30 -27.78 12.20 6.03
C HIS A 30 -27.66 13.70 5.71
N GLY A 31 -27.48 14.48 6.76
CA GLY A 31 -27.11 15.87 6.65
C GLY A 31 -25.84 15.95 5.82
N ASN A 32 -25.96 16.60 4.70
CA ASN A 32 -24.92 16.90 3.73
C ASN A 32 -23.91 17.89 4.36
N HIS A 33 -23.16 17.44 5.40
CA HIS A 33 -22.12 18.22 6.07
C HIS A 33 -20.76 18.13 5.37
N HIS A 34 -20.75 17.90 4.05
CA HIS A 34 -19.56 18.14 3.22
C HIS A 34 -19.67 19.46 2.44
N GLN A 35 -20.17 20.52 3.11
CA GLN A 35 -19.67 21.85 2.77
C GLN A 35 -18.30 22.05 3.41
N GLY A 36 -17.39 21.04 3.21
CA GLY A 36 -15.99 21.19 3.44
C GLY A 36 -15.47 22.19 2.42
N MET A 37 -14.77 23.23 2.89
CA MET A 37 -13.93 24.09 2.10
C MET A 37 -13.26 23.23 1.04
N SER A 38 -13.55 23.45 -0.22
CA SER A 38 -12.76 22.94 -1.33
C SER A 38 -11.36 23.52 -1.15
N MET A 39 -10.51 22.80 -0.42
CA MET A 39 -9.09 23.13 -0.35
C MET A 39 -8.61 23.05 -1.79
N MET A 40 -8.27 24.18 -2.38
CA MET A 40 -7.72 24.21 -3.72
C MET A 40 -6.52 23.28 -3.73
N ASP A 41 -6.57 22.28 -4.64
CA ASP A 41 -5.45 21.38 -4.85
C ASP A 41 -4.25 22.17 -5.38
N THR A 42 -3.28 22.43 -4.51
CA THR A 42 -2.08 23.23 -4.82
C THR A 42 -0.98 22.41 -5.49
N ARG A 43 -1.19 21.11 -5.72
CA ARG A 43 -0.20 20.27 -6.38
C ARG A 43 0.00 20.69 -7.84
N ILE A 44 1.22 20.55 -8.30
CA ILE A 44 1.63 20.88 -9.66
C ILE A 44 0.97 19.88 -10.63
N SER A 45 0.21 20.38 -11.61
CA SER A 45 -0.29 19.55 -12.71
C SER A 45 0.84 19.18 -13.65
N LEU A 46 0.93 17.92 -14.01
CA LEU A 46 1.89 17.42 -15.01
C LEU A 46 1.40 17.63 -16.45
N GLU A 47 0.14 18.04 -16.63
CA GLU A 47 -0.48 18.32 -17.95
C GLU A 47 -0.26 17.19 -18.96
N LEU A 48 -0.39 15.96 -18.53
CA LEU A 48 -0.16 14.78 -19.34
C LEU A 48 -1.24 14.62 -20.40
N SER A 49 -0.85 14.18 -21.60
CA SER A 49 -1.82 13.71 -22.59
C SER A 49 -2.68 12.55 -22.02
N PRO A 50 -3.90 12.33 -22.54
CA PRO A 50 -4.73 11.22 -22.06
C PRO A 50 -4.04 9.85 -22.14
N GLU A 51 -3.19 9.63 -23.13
CA GLU A 51 -2.41 8.41 -23.28
C GLU A 51 -1.33 8.28 -22.20
N MET A 52 -0.52 9.33 -22.02
CA MET A 52 0.50 9.39 -20.97
C MET A 52 -0.11 9.20 -19.59
N LYS A 53 -1.28 9.81 -19.33
CA LYS A 53 -2.00 9.65 -18.07
C LYS A 53 -2.42 8.20 -17.83
N ARG A 54 -3.00 7.52 -18.82
CA ARG A 54 -3.37 6.11 -18.71
C ARG A 54 -2.15 5.23 -18.43
N HIS A 55 -1.05 5.48 -19.14
CA HIS A 55 0.18 4.74 -18.96
C HIS A 55 0.75 4.94 -17.54
N GLN A 56 0.84 6.19 -17.08
CA GLN A 56 1.32 6.52 -15.74
C GLN A 56 0.45 5.88 -14.65
N LEU A 57 -0.87 5.90 -14.79
CA LEU A 57 -1.79 5.23 -13.86
C LEU A 57 -1.59 3.71 -13.83
N SER A 58 -1.27 3.09 -14.98
CA SER A 58 -0.93 1.66 -15.03
C SER A 58 0.34 1.36 -14.25
N ASN A 59 1.40 2.15 -14.48
CA ASN A 59 2.66 2.01 -13.76
C ASN A 59 2.47 2.17 -12.24
N MET A 60 1.68 3.17 -11.80
CA MET A 60 1.40 3.37 -10.38
C MET A 60 0.72 2.14 -9.74
N ARG A 61 -0.23 1.50 -10.45
CA ARG A 61 -0.87 0.27 -9.96
C ARG A 61 0.11 -0.89 -9.88
N GLU A 62 0.99 -1.04 -10.87
CA GLU A 62 2.05 -2.07 -10.85
C GLU A 62 3.04 -1.86 -9.69
N HIS A 63 3.41 -0.61 -9.38
CA HIS A 63 4.26 -0.31 -8.23
C HIS A 63 3.59 -0.70 -6.90
N VAL A 64 2.31 -0.37 -6.72
CA VAL A 64 1.56 -0.77 -5.50
C VAL A 64 1.48 -2.29 -5.38
N GLU A 65 1.22 -2.99 -6.48
CA GLU A 65 1.17 -4.46 -6.51
C GLU A 65 2.54 -5.09 -6.19
N ALA A 66 3.62 -4.49 -6.71
CA ALA A 66 4.97 -4.92 -6.39
C ALA A 66 5.29 -4.75 -4.91
N ILE A 67 4.95 -3.61 -4.31
CA ILE A 67 5.14 -3.36 -2.87
C ILE A 67 4.34 -4.37 -2.04
N ARG A 68 3.06 -4.60 -2.37
CA ARG A 68 2.23 -5.61 -1.70
C ARG A 68 2.87 -6.99 -1.74
N SER A 69 3.37 -7.38 -2.91
CA SER A 69 4.03 -8.68 -3.10
C SER A 69 5.33 -8.79 -2.31
N ILE A 70 6.15 -7.74 -2.30
CA ILE A 70 7.40 -7.69 -1.53
C ILE A 70 7.11 -7.84 -0.03
N VAL A 71 6.13 -7.13 0.52
CA VAL A 71 5.72 -7.25 1.93
C VAL A 71 5.29 -8.68 2.27
N GLY A 72 4.45 -9.29 1.43
CA GLY A 72 4.02 -10.69 1.59
C GLY A 72 5.21 -11.65 1.60
N LEU A 73 6.13 -11.51 0.64
CA LEU A 73 7.31 -12.38 0.53
C LEU A 73 8.28 -12.21 1.71
N ILE A 74 8.46 -10.99 2.22
CA ILE A 74 9.25 -10.75 3.44
C ILE A 74 8.62 -11.49 4.62
N SER A 75 7.29 -11.44 4.77
CA SER A 75 6.58 -12.14 5.86
C SER A 75 6.73 -13.67 5.80
N GLU A 76 6.95 -14.21 4.61
CA GLU A 76 7.23 -15.61 4.35
C GLU A 76 8.73 -15.95 4.35
N SER A 77 9.61 -15.00 4.66
CA SER A 77 11.07 -15.14 4.58
C SER A 77 11.61 -15.47 3.19
N ARG A 78 10.85 -15.15 2.13
CA ARG A 78 11.20 -15.39 0.72
C ARG A 78 11.92 -14.18 0.13
N PHE A 79 13.03 -13.81 0.72
CA PHE A 79 13.78 -12.60 0.37
C PHE A 79 14.31 -12.58 -1.07
N ASP A 80 14.75 -13.72 -1.59
CA ASP A 80 15.30 -13.82 -2.96
C ASP A 80 14.20 -13.54 -4.01
N ASP A 81 12.96 -13.96 -3.75
CA ASP A 81 11.84 -13.66 -4.64
C ASP A 81 11.38 -12.20 -4.49
N ALA A 82 11.40 -11.65 -3.27
CA ALA A 82 11.13 -10.24 -3.03
C ALA A 82 12.15 -9.34 -3.74
N SER A 83 13.45 -9.69 -3.69
CA SER A 83 14.53 -8.98 -4.40
C SER A 83 14.29 -8.94 -5.91
N LYS A 84 13.94 -10.08 -6.52
CA LYS A 84 13.62 -10.14 -7.96
C LYS A 84 12.48 -9.19 -8.34
N ILE A 85 11.43 -9.14 -7.52
CA ILE A 85 10.30 -8.22 -7.77
C ILE A 85 10.74 -6.77 -7.62
N ALA A 86 11.54 -6.43 -6.60
CA ALA A 86 12.03 -5.08 -6.40
C ALA A 86 12.81 -4.59 -7.62
N HIS A 87 13.81 -5.33 -8.09
CA HIS A 87 14.58 -4.99 -9.29
C HIS A 87 13.72 -4.92 -10.56
N ALA A 88 12.84 -5.91 -10.77
CA ALA A 88 12.07 -6.01 -12.01
C ALA A 88 10.95 -4.97 -12.12
N LYS A 89 10.32 -4.59 -10.99
CA LYS A 89 9.12 -3.75 -10.98
C LYS A 89 9.33 -2.36 -10.42
N LEU A 90 10.29 -2.17 -9.52
CA LEU A 90 10.60 -0.88 -8.91
C LEU A 90 11.96 -0.34 -9.36
N GLY A 91 12.86 -1.18 -9.88
CA GLY A 91 14.22 -0.83 -10.25
C GLY A 91 14.34 0.05 -11.50
N LEU A 92 15.50 0.63 -11.71
CA LEU A 92 15.82 1.55 -12.80
C LEU A 92 16.20 0.79 -14.08
N THR A 93 15.21 0.20 -14.74
CA THR A 93 15.42 -0.44 -16.04
C THR A 93 15.70 0.59 -17.16
N PRO A 94 16.29 0.16 -18.31
CA PRO A 94 16.43 1.05 -19.47
C PRO A 94 15.11 1.65 -19.96
N GLU A 95 14.00 0.91 -19.81
CA GLU A 95 12.66 1.37 -20.14
C GLU A 95 12.20 2.48 -19.19
N MET A 96 12.33 2.27 -17.86
CA MET A 96 11.98 3.28 -16.87
C MET A 96 12.80 4.56 -17.04
N ARG A 97 14.09 4.44 -17.36
CA ARG A 97 14.94 5.59 -17.67
C ARG A 97 14.41 6.39 -18.86
N ARG A 98 14.02 5.71 -19.96
CA ARG A 98 13.40 6.37 -21.13
C ARG A 98 12.07 7.03 -20.75
N MET A 99 11.24 6.33 -20.00
CA MET A 99 9.97 6.84 -19.54
C MET A 99 10.12 8.12 -18.70
N CYS A 100 11.00 8.11 -17.70
CA CYS A 100 11.28 9.30 -16.90
C CYS A 100 11.75 10.49 -17.76
N SER A 101 12.54 10.25 -18.81
CA SER A 101 13.05 11.32 -19.69
C SER A 101 12.01 11.92 -20.63
N MET A 102 10.81 11.34 -20.72
CA MET A 102 9.71 11.87 -21.56
C MET A 102 8.91 13.01 -20.90
N PHE A 103 9.08 13.20 -19.59
CA PHE A 103 8.36 14.26 -18.87
C PHE A 103 9.06 15.61 -19.03
N ASN A 104 8.30 16.64 -19.38
CA ASN A 104 8.81 18.00 -19.51
C ASN A 104 8.86 18.74 -18.16
N ASN A 105 9.33 18.05 -17.12
CA ASN A 105 9.49 18.60 -15.76
C ASN A 105 10.72 17.96 -15.13
N GLU A 106 11.83 18.68 -15.06
CA GLU A 106 13.10 18.17 -14.57
C GLU A 106 13.04 17.65 -13.15
N ARG A 107 12.31 18.33 -12.26
CA ARG A 107 12.16 17.89 -10.87
C ARG A 107 11.35 16.60 -10.76
N PHE A 108 10.27 16.48 -11.52
CA PHE A 108 9.50 15.23 -11.60
C PHE A 108 10.34 14.09 -12.16
N MET A 109 11.09 14.33 -13.23
CA MET A 109 12.01 13.38 -13.82
C MET A 109 13.08 12.91 -12.82
N ALA A 110 13.73 13.84 -12.11
CA ALA A 110 14.74 13.54 -11.10
C ALA A 110 14.16 12.68 -9.96
N LEU A 111 12.94 13.00 -9.50
CA LEU A 111 12.24 12.26 -8.46
C LEU A 111 11.88 10.83 -8.92
N GLY A 112 11.43 10.68 -10.17
CA GLY A 112 11.16 9.36 -10.77
C GLY A 112 12.41 8.49 -10.87
N LEU A 113 13.54 9.08 -11.32
CA LEU A 113 14.82 8.36 -11.38
C LEU A 113 15.33 7.95 -9.98
N ALA A 114 15.17 8.83 -8.98
CA ALA A 114 15.55 8.55 -7.59
C ALA A 114 14.68 7.42 -7.00
N PHE A 115 13.38 7.42 -7.27
CA PHE A 115 12.48 6.32 -6.90
C PHE A 115 12.96 4.98 -7.46
N HIS A 116 13.20 4.89 -8.76
CA HIS A 116 13.62 3.64 -9.39
C HIS A 116 15.02 3.18 -8.92
N LYS A 117 15.93 4.11 -8.65
CA LYS A 117 17.21 3.78 -8.02
C LYS A 117 17.02 3.20 -6.62
N SER A 118 16.11 3.78 -5.82
CA SER A 118 15.78 3.24 -4.49
C SER A 118 15.15 1.85 -4.56
N GLY A 119 14.44 1.54 -5.65
CA GLY A 119 13.92 0.20 -5.93
C GLY A 119 15.04 -0.84 -6.13
N ASP A 120 16.12 -0.47 -6.81
CA ASP A 120 17.30 -1.33 -6.91
C ASP A 120 18.01 -1.49 -5.55
N GLU A 121 18.16 -0.39 -4.79
CA GLU A 121 18.72 -0.43 -3.43
C GLU A 121 17.88 -1.31 -2.48
N LEU A 122 16.55 -1.33 -2.64
CA LEU A 122 15.67 -2.24 -1.93
C LEU A 122 15.93 -3.70 -2.34
N GLY A 123 16.08 -3.96 -3.65
CA GLY A 123 16.41 -5.28 -4.16
C GLY A 123 17.71 -5.83 -3.57
N ASP A 124 18.73 -4.99 -3.49
CA ASP A 124 20.03 -5.34 -2.90
C ASP A 124 19.91 -5.59 -1.38
N ALA A 125 19.17 -4.74 -0.65
CA ALA A 125 18.96 -4.89 0.78
C ALA A 125 18.23 -6.20 1.14
N LEU A 126 17.31 -6.63 0.28
CA LEU A 126 16.58 -7.90 0.44
C LEU A 126 17.51 -9.12 0.35
N GLN A 127 18.59 -9.05 -0.42
CA GLN A 127 19.56 -10.15 -0.53
C GLN A 127 20.30 -10.43 0.79
N ALA A 128 20.39 -9.44 1.69
CA ALA A 128 20.97 -9.66 3.03
C ALA A 128 20.09 -10.53 3.94
N LYS A 129 18.81 -10.78 3.58
CA LYS A 129 17.82 -11.60 4.30
C LYS A 129 17.55 -11.11 5.73
N GLU A 130 17.77 -9.83 5.97
CA GLU A 130 17.54 -9.17 7.27
C GLU A 130 16.24 -8.34 7.21
N VAL A 131 15.22 -8.74 7.97
CA VAL A 131 13.89 -8.12 7.96
C VAL A 131 13.95 -6.62 8.21
N ASN A 132 14.66 -6.19 9.27
CA ASN A 132 14.72 -4.77 9.62
C ASN A 132 15.46 -3.92 8.58
N ALA A 133 16.50 -4.46 7.95
CA ALA A 133 17.20 -3.78 6.86
C ALA A 133 16.31 -3.65 5.62
N SER A 134 15.60 -4.72 5.27
CA SER A 134 14.65 -4.76 4.16
C SER A 134 13.50 -3.76 4.35
N LEU A 135 12.92 -3.71 5.55
CA LEU A 135 11.83 -2.76 5.86
C LEU A 135 12.32 -1.30 5.84
N ARG A 136 13.54 -1.01 6.31
CA ARG A 136 14.10 0.35 6.19
C ARG A 136 14.37 0.75 4.73
N ALA A 137 14.78 -0.18 3.89
CA ALA A 137 14.95 0.09 2.46
C ALA A 137 13.60 0.31 1.77
N LEU A 138 12.59 -0.49 2.11
CA LEU A 138 11.22 -0.33 1.62
C LEU A 138 10.64 1.02 2.03
N ASP A 139 10.81 1.42 3.29
CA ASP A 139 10.36 2.73 3.78
C ASP A 139 10.97 3.87 2.97
N ARG A 140 12.29 3.85 2.72
CA ARG A 140 12.95 4.85 1.87
C ARG A 140 12.39 4.89 0.45
N THR A 141 12.07 3.74 -0.13
CA THR A 141 11.46 3.66 -1.46
C THR A 141 10.06 4.29 -1.44
N MET A 142 9.26 4.00 -0.42
CA MET A 142 7.91 4.55 -0.29
C MET A 142 7.88 6.05 -0.01
N GLN A 143 8.94 6.63 0.59
CA GLN A 143 9.05 8.08 0.78
C GLN A 143 8.97 8.83 -0.57
N TYR A 144 9.54 8.30 -1.64
CA TYR A 144 9.40 8.88 -2.98
C TYR A 144 7.96 8.87 -3.49
N CYS A 145 7.19 7.83 -3.17
CA CYS A 145 5.75 7.80 -3.50
C CYS A 145 5.03 8.96 -2.80
N VAL A 146 5.28 9.14 -1.50
CA VAL A 146 4.67 10.21 -0.70
C VAL A 146 5.07 11.59 -1.22
N GLU A 147 6.35 11.83 -1.47
CA GLU A 147 6.85 13.11 -1.98
C GLU A 147 6.25 13.44 -3.35
N CYS A 148 6.23 12.47 -4.26
CA CYS A 148 5.67 12.64 -5.59
C CYS A 148 4.17 13.00 -5.52
N HIS A 149 3.39 12.23 -4.77
CA HIS A 149 1.95 12.41 -4.63
C HIS A 149 1.55 13.64 -3.82
N ALA A 150 2.42 14.14 -2.93
CA ALA A 150 2.23 15.41 -2.25
C ALA A 150 2.51 16.63 -3.15
N THR A 151 3.38 16.46 -4.16
CA THR A 151 3.85 17.57 -4.99
C THR A 151 3.12 17.66 -6.32
N TYR A 152 2.80 16.53 -6.93
CA TYR A 152 2.27 16.45 -8.31
C TYR A 152 0.90 15.80 -8.37
N ARG A 153 0.13 16.18 -9.40
CA ARG A 153 -1.13 15.54 -9.80
C ARG A 153 -1.18 15.35 -11.32
N GLN A 154 -1.99 14.42 -11.75
CA GLN A 154 -2.27 14.09 -13.16
C GLN A 154 -3.58 14.70 -13.60
#